data_92e58130fd57288bca293b6b5991ef79
#
_entry.id   92e58130fd57288bca293b6b5991ef79
#
_cell.length_a   1.000
_cell.length_b   1.000
_cell.length_c   1.000
_cell.angle_alpha   90.00
_cell.angle_beta   90.00
_cell.angle_gamma   90.00
#
_symmetry.space_group_name_H-M   'P 1'
#
loop_
_entity.id
_entity.type
_entity.pdbx_description
1 polymer ?
#
loop_
_entity_poly.entity_id
_entity_poly.type
_entity_poly.pdbx_seq_one_letter_code
_entity_poly.pdbx_strand_id
1 'polypeptide(L)'
;MQALPAYFLRKRVNAMAYATQMEAARNSVITKEMEAAAAKEGIAPAELMRHMAEGRAIIPCNKLHKSISPSAVGAALKTKINVNLGTSRDMTDMEMEFAKVRSAVDMGAEAIMDLSSFGDTRKFRRYLTENCPAMIGTVPIYDAVVYYHKPLAQITTDEWIDIVRMHAEDGVDFMTIHCGLNRDNAAKFKRNKRLTNIVSRGGSIMFAWMEMTGKENPFFERFDEILEICREYDVTLSLGDACRPGCIADATDAPQIGELITLGELTKRAWARDVQIMIEGPGHMPLNQIAANMEIEKTLCHGAPFYVLGPIVTDVAPGYDHITSAIGGAIAASHGAAFLCYVTPAEHLRLPDVDDVKEGIIAARIAAHAADIAKGVPGAAEWDYKMSEARKRLDWNKMFELAMDPEKARRYRAESKPEKEDTCSMCGNFCAVKNTNRILDGEIVSIFDE
;
A
#
# COMPACT_ATOMS: atom_id res chain seq x y z
N MET A 1 37.57 33.47 42.55
CA MET A 1 36.38 32.67 42.26
C MET A 1 35.51 33.46 41.26
N GLN A 2 35.73 33.22 39.98
CA GLN A 2 34.91 33.87 38.91
C GLN A 2 33.80 32.89 38.54
N ALA A 3 32.56 33.36 38.55
CA ALA A 3 31.37 32.63 38.15
C ALA A 3 31.40 32.40 36.63
N LEU A 4 31.31 31.17 36.19
CA LEU A 4 31.07 30.78 34.80
C LEU A 4 29.68 31.25 34.33
N PRO A 5 29.54 31.79 33.12
CA PRO A 5 28.28 32.37 32.66
C PRO A 5 27.23 31.31 32.40
N ALA A 6 26.00 31.60 32.77
CA ALA A 6 24.76 30.82 32.68
C ALA A 6 24.30 30.54 31.21
N TYR A 7 25.21 30.54 30.23
CA TYR A 7 24.89 30.38 28.80
C TYR A 7 24.89 28.92 28.31
N PHE A 8 25.36 27.96 29.10
CA PHE A 8 25.46 26.54 28.74
C PHE A 8 24.30 25.66 29.18
N LEU A 9 23.23 26.23 29.75
CA LEU A 9 22.11 25.45 30.34
C LEU A 9 20.79 25.52 29.55
N ARG A 10 20.80 25.97 28.27
CA ARG A 10 19.60 25.97 27.42
C ARG A 10 19.89 25.39 26.03
N LYS A 11 20.18 24.10 25.96
CA LYS A 11 19.93 23.23 24.80
C LYS A 11 19.89 21.77 25.25
N ARG A 12 19.02 21.42 26.21
CA ARG A 12 18.39 20.12 26.19
C ARG A 12 17.23 20.26 25.21
N VAL A 13 17.50 20.07 23.92
CA VAL A 13 16.51 19.54 22.98
C VAL A 13 15.96 18.31 23.68
N ASN A 14 14.66 18.23 23.89
CA ASN A 14 14.00 17.00 24.36
C ASN A 14 14.44 15.88 23.41
N ALA A 15 15.45 15.12 23.79
CA ALA A 15 15.74 13.86 23.14
C ALA A 15 14.46 13.05 23.33
N MET A 16 13.79 12.67 22.25
CA MET A 16 12.64 11.78 22.32
C MET A 16 13.12 10.54 23.09
N ALA A 17 12.30 10.06 24.02
CA ALA A 17 12.65 8.92 24.87
C ALA A 17 12.80 7.60 24.09
N TYR A 18 12.60 7.62 22.77
CA TYR A 18 12.65 6.49 21.85
C TYR A 18 13.15 6.96 20.47
N ALA A 19 13.77 6.06 19.71
CA ALA A 19 14.23 6.33 18.35
C ALA A 19 13.16 6.03 17.29
N THR A 20 12.30 5.03 17.51
CA THR A 20 11.28 4.61 16.55
C THR A 20 9.92 4.39 17.23
N GLN A 21 8.85 4.38 16.43
CA GLN A 21 7.50 4.04 16.91
C GLN A 21 7.46 2.63 17.52
N MET A 22 8.21 1.67 16.97
CA MET A 22 8.30 0.32 17.54
C MET A 22 9.00 0.31 18.89
N GLU A 23 10.09 1.06 19.05
CA GLU A 23 10.77 1.20 20.34
C GLU A 23 9.86 1.86 21.38
N ALA A 24 9.12 2.90 20.99
CA ALA A 24 8.12 3.51 21.88
C ALA A 24 7.07 2.50 22.33
N ALA A 25 6.51 1.72 21.40
CA ALA A 25 5.52 0.70 21.71
C ALA A 25 6.04 -0.37 22.66
N ARG A 26 7.27 -0.85 22.46
CA ARG A 26 7.94 -1.83 23.33
C ARG A 26 8.25 -1.29 24.73
N ASN A 27 8.51 0.01 24.82
CA ASN A 27 8.70 0.70 26.08
C ASN A 27 7.35 1.14 26.72
N SER A 28 6.22 0.69 26.20
CA SER A 28 4.88 1.04 26.66
C SER A 28 4.58 2.56 26.62
N VAL A 29 5.16 3.26 25.64
CA VAL A 29 4.95 4.67 25.39
C VAL A 29 3.95 4.83 24.24
N ILE A 30 2.79 5.42 24.52
CA ILE A 30 1.83 5.81 23.46
C ILE A 30 2.27 7.15 22.91
N THR A 31 2.52 7.19 21.59
CA THR A 31 2.93 8.40 20.88
C THR A 31 1.72 9.13 20.31
N LYS A 32 1.90 10.40 19.92
CA LYS A 32 0.84 11.18 19.23
C LYS A 32 0.45 10.55 17.89
N GLU A 33 1.39 9.89 17.21
CA GLU A 33 1.15 9.15 15.97
C GLU A 33 0.26 7.93 16.22
N MET A 34 0.49 7.20 17.32
CA MET A 34 -0.37 6.08 17.73
C MET A 34 -1.78 6.55 18.08
N GLU A 35 -1.92 7.67 18.81
CA GLU A 35 -3.22 8.26 19.14
C GLU A 35 -3.99 8.65 17.87
N ALA A 36 -3.33 9.35 16.92
CA ALA A 36 -3.93 9.77 15.67
C ALA A 36 -4.35 8.60 14.78
N ALA A 37 -3.47 7.59 14.64
CA ALA A 37 -3.76 6.40 13.85
C ALA A 37 -4.89 5.56 14.48
N ALA A 38 -4.86 5.33 15.80
CA ALA A 38 -5.90 4.59 16.52
C ALA A 38 -7.28 5.25 16.40
N ALA A 39 -7.34 6.59 16.43
CA ALA A 39 -8.59 7.34 16.21
C ALA A 39 -9.19 7.10 14.83
N LYS A 40 -8.37 7.02 13.76
CA LYS A 40 -8.82 6.68 12.40
C LYS A 40 -9.37 5.26 12.30
N GLU A 41 -8.79 4.34 13.06
CA GLU A 41 -9.20 2.94 13.11
C GLU A 41 -10.41 2.68 14.01
N GLY A 42 -10.71 3.58 14.93
CA GLY A 42 -11.78 3.40 15.92
C GLY A 42 -11.41 2.40 17.02
N ILE A 43 -10.13 2.25 17.33
CA ILE A 43 -9.60 1.35 18.38
C ILE A 43 -8.89 2.14 19.48
N ALA A 44 -8.65 1.48 20.62
CA ALA A 44 -7.88 2.09 21.69
C ALA A 44 -6.39 2.23 21.31
N PRO A 45 -5.72 3.36 21.61
CA PRO A 45 -4.28 3.53 21.35
C PRO A 45 -3.41 2.43 21.99
N ALA A 46 -3.78 1.95 23.16
CA ALA A 46 -3.08 0.85 23.84
C ALA A 46 -3.18 -0.50 23.07
N GLU A 47 -4.26 -0.73 22.35
CA GLU A 47 -4.41 -1.90 21.49
C GLU A 47 -3.48 -1.81 20.29
N LEU A 48 -3.45 -0.67 19.60
CA LEU A 48 -2.51 -0.42 18.51
C LEU A 48 -1.06 -0.56 18.97
N MET A 49 -0.71 0.07 20.10
CA MET A 49 0.62 -0.04 20.70
C MET A 49 1.04 -1.50 20.93
N ARG A 50 0.15 -2.35 21.47
CA ARG A 50 0.43 -3.78 21.66
C ARG A 50 0.74 -4.49 20.34
N HIS A 51 -0.05 -4.27 19.27
CA HIS A 51 0.22 -4.85 17.96
C HIS A 51 1.54 -4.36 17.37
N MET A 52 1.89 -3.10 17.59
CA MET A 52 3.17 -2.53 17.14
C MET A 52 4.36 -3.11 17.92
N ALA A 53 4.26 -3.27 19.23
CA ALA A 53 5.30 -3.90 20.04
C ALA A 53 5.61 -5.35 19.62
N GLU A 54 4.57 -6.06 19.14
CA GLU A 54 4.64 -7.43 18.61
C GLU A 54 5.09 -7.49 17.15
N GLY A 55 5.22 -6.34 16.46
CA GLY A 55 5.57 -6.25 15.03
C GLY A 55 4.41 -6.56 14.07
N ARG A 56 3.17 -6.73 14.58
CA ARG A 56 1.98 -7.06 13.77
C ARG A 56 1.23 -5.86 13.21
N ALA A 57 1.62 -4.66 13.64
CA ALA A 57 1.17 -3.39 13.08
C ALA A 57 2.32 -2.40 13.01
N ILE A 58 2.24 -1.46 12.07
CA ILE A 58 3.24 -0.42 11.84
C ILE A 58 2.55 0.93 11.65
N ILE A 59 3.27 2.00 11.91
CA ILE A 59 2.93 3.38 11.53
C ILE A 59 4.11 3.93 10.73
N PRO A 60 4.11 3.82 9.39
CA PRO A 60 5.12 4.48 8.58
C PRO A 60 5.04 6.01 8.75
N CYS A 61 6.04 6.59 9.38
CA CYS A 61 6.03 8.02 9.73
C CYS A 61 7.45 8.51 10.01
N ASN A 62 8.12 9.01 8.97
CA ASN A 62 9.46 9.57 9.09
C ASN A 62 9.43 10.86 9.92
N LYS A 63 10.41 11.04 10.81
CA LYS A 63 10.57 12.23 11.65
C LYS A 63 10.65 13.55 10.87
N LEU A 64 11.03 13.49 9.58
CA LEU A 64 11.20 14.64 8.71
C LEU A 64 9.97 14.92 7.82
N HIS A 65 9.00 14.02 7.75
CA HIS A 65 7.76 14.23 7.00
C HIS A 65 6.85 15.22 7.75
N LYS A 66 6.74 16.45 7.24
CA LYS A 66 6.09 17.55 7.97
C LYS A 66 4.57 17.54 7.86
N SER A 67 4.04 17.09 6.73
CA SER A 67 2.60 17.17 6.42
C SER A 67 1.81 15.90 6.72
N ILE A 68 2.48 14.85 7.19
CA ILE A 68 1.86 13.53 7.38
C ILE A 68 0.67 13.55 8.34
N SER A 69 -0.39 12.85 7.96
CA SER A 69 -1.49 12.42 8.82
C SER A 69 -1.31 10.92 9.10
N PRO A 70 -0.73 10.52 10.24
CA PRO A 70 -0.33 9.15 10.48
C PRO A 70 -1.46 8.14 10.29
N SER A 71 -1.17 7.03 9.64
CA SER A 71 -2.07 5.88 9.48
C SER A 71 -1.33 4.61 9.86
N ALA A 72 -2.06 3.64 10.42
CA ALA A 72 -1.48 2.36 10.79
C ALA A 72 -1.85 1.27 9.77
N VAL A 73 -0.93 0.32 9.55
CA VAL A 73 -1.11 -0.84 8.68
C VAL A 73 -0.85 -2.11 9.49
N GLY A 74 -1.73 -3.10 9.43
CA GLY A 74 -1.47 -4.38 10.12
C GLY A 74 -2.71 -5.07 10.69
N ALA A 75 -2.45 -5.94 11.65
CA ALA A 75 -3.45 -6.79 12.27
C ALA A 75 -4.55 -5.98 12.99
N ALA A 76 -5.78 -6.45 12.91
CA ALA A 76 -6.97 -5.86 13.53
C ALA A 76 -7.34 -4.45 13.02
N LEU A 77 -6.75 -3.99 11.93
CA LEU A 77 -6.99 -2.69 11.32
C LEU A 77 -7.75 -2.82 10.00
N LYS A 78 -8.31 -1.70 9.54
CA LYS A 78 -8.86 -1.59 8.18
C LYS A 78 -7.75 -1.89 7.17
N THR A 79 -8.10 -2.55 6.08
CA THR A 79 -7.20 -2.76 4.94
C THR A 79 -6.88 -1.42 4.28
N LYS A 80 -5.59 -1.10 4.12
CA LYS A 80 -5.11 0.14 3.49
C LYS A 80 -4.86 -0.06 2.01
N ILE A 81 -4.86 1.04 1.26
CA ILE A 81 -4.47 1.03 -0.15
C ILE A 81 -3.26 1.94 -0.38
N ASN A 82 -2.39 1.51 -1.29
CA ASN A 82 -1.27 2.29 -1.79
C ASN A 82 -1.47 2.62 -3.26
N VAL A 83 -1.19 3.88 -3.63
CA VAL A 83 -1.29 4.40 -4.99
C VAL A 83 0.10 4.63 -5.55
N ASN A 84 0.46 3.91 -6.61
CA ASN A 84 1.72 4.09 -7.33
C ASN A 84 1.57 5.19 -8.36
N LEU A 85 2.55 6.08 -8.43
CA LEU A 85 2.66 7.12 -9.43
C LEU A 85 4.13 7.45 -9.68
N GLY A 86 4.42 8.37 -10.57
CA GLY A 86 5.79 8.81 -10.82
C GLY A 86 6.10 8.97 -12.31
N THR A 87 7.15 9.71 -12.60
CA THR A 87 7.61 9.99 -13.95
C THR A 87 8.39 8.84 -14.56
N SER A 88 8.30 8.71 -15.88
CA SER A 88 9.13 7.83 -16.69
C SER A 88 9.83 8.64 -17.80
N ARG A 89 10.77 8.00 -18.50
CA ARG A 89 11.50 8.66 -19.61
C ARG A 89 10.57 9.20 -20.69
N ASP A 90 9.49 8.48 -20.96
CA ASP A 90 8.55 8.82 -22.02
C ASP A 90 7.41 9.76 -21.55
N MET A 91 7.23 9.90 -20.23
CA MET A 91 6.20 10.69 -19.59
C MET A 91 6.78 11.47 -18.41
N THR A 92 7.10 12.75 -18.64
CA THR A 92 7.78 13.64 -17.65
C THR A 92 6.89 14.79 -17.17
N ASP A 93 5.59 14.69 -17.39
CA ASP A 93 4.63 15.76 -17.02
C ASP A 93 4.39 15.80 -15.51
N MET A 94 5.09 16.70 -14.84
CA MET A 94 4.99 16.90 -13.39
C MET A 94 3.62 17.42 -12.95
N GLU A 95 2.93 18.24 -13.78
CA GLU A 95 1.59 18.73 -13.44
C GLU A 95 0.57 17.59 -13.44
N MET A 96 0.72 16.63 -14.34
CA MET A 96 -0.07 15.41 -14.34
C MET A 96 0.21 14.59 -13.06
N GLU A 97 1.46 14.44 -12.64
CA GLU A 97 1.80 13.72 -11.40
C GLU A 97 1.22 14.43 -10.17
N PHE A 98 1.29 15.75 -10.09
CA PHE A 98 0.63 16.51 -9.02
C PHE A 98 -0.89 16.35 -9.04
N ALA A 99 -1.51 16.29 -10.22
CA ALA A 99 -2.95 16.04 -10.34
C ALA A 99 -3.34 14.65 -9.84
N LYS A 100 -2.53 13.62 -10.14
CA LYS A 100 -2.71 12.26 -9.61
C LYS A 100 -2.59 12.22 -8.09
N VAL A 101 -1.59 12.91 -7.51
CA VAL A 101 -1.42 13.02 -6.05
C VAL A 101 -2.65 13.62 -5.40
N ARG A 102 -3.12 14.77 -5.92
CA ARG A 102 -4.34 15.43 -5.40
C ARG A 102 -5.53 14.49 -5.47
N SER A 103 -5.76 13.87 -6.62
CA SER A 103 -6.85 12.91 -6.80
C SER A 103 -6.78 11.73 -5.83
N ALA A 104 -5.58 11.15 -5.62
CA ALA A 104 -5.39 10.06 -4.69
C ALA A 104 -5.70 10.45 -3.24
N VAL A 105 -5.24 11.63 -2.80
CA VAL A 105 -5.52 12.15 -1.46
C VAL A 105 -7.01 12.44 -1.28
N ASP A 106 -7.65 13.10 -2.24
CA ASP A 106 -9.09 13.44 -2.19
C ASP A 106 -9.96 12.17 -2.14
N MET A 107 -9.52 11.10 -2.79
CA MET A 107 -10.19 9.80 -2.75
C MET A 107 -9.82 8.95 -1.53
N GLY A 108 -8.98 9.48 -0.63
CA GLY A 108 -8.66 8.88 0.66
C GLY A 108 -7.66 7.72 0.58
N ALA A 109 -6.73 7.75 -0.36
CA ALA A 109 -5.59 6.84 -0.36
C ALA A 109 -4.72 7.08 0.88
N GLU A 110 -4.38 6.01 1.61
CA GLU A 110 -3.58 6.10 2.82
C GLU A 110 -2.09 6.23 2.52
N ALA A 111 -1.65 5.76 1.36
CA ALA A 111 -0.26 5.86 0.94
C ALA A 111 -0.11 6.20 -0.54
N ILE A 112 0.98 6.88 -0.85
CA ILE A 112 1.44 7.17 -2.20
C ILE A 112 2.87 6.68 -2.34
N MET A 113 3.13 5.85 -3.35
CA MET A 113 4.48 5.38 -3.65
C MET A 113 5.00 6.06 -4.92
N ASP A 114 6.06 6.83 -4.76
CA ASP A 114 6.79 7.44 -5.87
C ASP A 114 7.70 6.40 -6.54
N LEU A 115 7.33 6.02 -7.76
CA LEU A 115 8.08 5.10 -8.61
C LEU A 115 8.84 5.83 -9.73
N SER A 116 9.09 7.13 -9.58
CA SER A 116 9.79 7.93 -10.58
C SER A 116 11.14 7.30 -10.94
N SER A 117 11.37 7.19 -12.23
CA SER A 117 12.58 6.61 -12.81
C SER A 117 13.27 7.56 -13.80
N PHE A 118 12.86 8.83 -13.83
CA PHE A 118 13.42 9.84 -14.72
C PHE A 118 13.19 11.26 -14.19
N GLY A 119 14.13 12.18 -14.49
CA GLY A 119 14.06 13.57 -14.10
C GLY A 119 14.62 13.85 -12.71
N ASP A 120 14.22 14.97 -12.10
CA ASP A 120 14.62 15.34 -10.74
C ASP A 120 13.72 14.64 -9.71
N THR A 121 13.98 13.34 -9.50
CA THR A 121 13.23 12.48 -8.58
C THR A 121 13.27 13.01 -7.15
N ARG A 122 14.42 13.59 -6.73
CA ARG A 122 14.60 14.14 -5.38
C ARG A 122 13.69 15.33 -5.11
N LYS A 123 13.51 16.20 -6.09
CA LYS A 123 12.62 17.36 -5.99
C LYS A 123 11.16 16.93 -5.81
N PHE A 124 10.73 15.94 -6.59
CA PHE A 124 9.37 15.41 -6.49
C PHE A 124 9.14 14.75 -5.13
N ARG A 125 10.04 13.88 -4.69
CA ARG A 125 10.00 13.20 -3.38
C ARG A 125 9.90 14.20 -2.22
N ARG A 126 10.71 15.25 -2.21
CA ARG A 126 10.64 16.33 -1.21
C ARG A 126 9.32 17.10 -1.25
N TYR A 127 8.81 17.36 -2.44
CA TYR A 127 7.49 17.97 -2.57
C TYR A 127 6.42 17.11 -1.90
N LEU A 128 6.45 15.80 -2.10
CA LEU A 128 5.50 14.87 -1.46
C LEU A 128 5.61 14.92 0.06
N THR A 129 6.80 14.76 0.62
CA THR A 129 7.01 14.76 2.08
C THR A 129 6.79 16.13 2.74
N GLU A 130 6.75 17.21 1.98
CA GLU A 130 6.43 18.54 2.49
C GLU A 130 4.93 18.89 2.40
N ASN A 131 4.19 18.30 1.45
CA ASN A 131 2.85 18.77 1.10
C ASN A 131 1.76 17.68 1.13
N CYS A 132 2.11 16.40 1.11
CA CYS A 132 1.13 15.31 1.05
C CYS A 132 0.85 14.74 2.45
N PRO A 133 -0.42 14.58 2.88
CA PRO A 133 -0.74 14.00 4.18
C PRO A 133 -0.73 12.47 4.21
N ALA A 134 -0.63 11.79 3.05
CA ALA A 134 -0.54 10.34 2.96
C ALA A 134 0.88 9.86 3.31
N MET A 135 1.02 8.60 3.69
CA MET A 135 2.32 7.94 3.84
C MET A 135 3.06 7.92 2.50
N ILE A 136 4.30 8.35 2.46
CA ILE A 136 5.11 8.38 1.24
C ILE A 136 6.07 7.20 1.21
N GLY A 137 5.90 6.37 0.18
CA GLY A 137 6.77 5.24 -0.13
C GLY A 137 7.67 5.51 -1.33
N THR A 138 8.83 4.85 -1.37
CA THR A 138 9.74 4.88 -2.51
C THR A 138 10.47 3.56 -2.72
N VAL A 139 11.12 3.43 -3.87
CA VAL A 139 11.96 2.27 -4.22
C VAL A 139 13.38 2.77 -4.54
N PRO A 140 14.29 2.87 -3.57
CA PRO A 140 15.60 3.51 -3.74
C PRO A 140 16.44 2.96 -4.90
N ILE A 141 16.31 1.67 -5.23
CA ILE A 141 17.04 1.05 -6.33
C ILE A 141 16.77 1.73 -7.70
N TYR A 142 15.57 2.29 -7.91
CA TYR A 142 15.25 3.00 -9.15
C TYR A 142 16.06 4.30 -9.26
N ASP A 143 16.13 5.01 -8.15
CA ASP A 143 16.81 6.29 -8.08
C ASP A 143 18.32 6.16 -8.19
N ALA A 144 18.93 5.08 -7.68
CA ALA A 144 20.36 4.84 -7.81
C ALA A 144 20.83 4.84 -9.27
N VAL A 145 20.07 4.19 -10.15
CA VAL A 145 20.39 4.14 -11.59
C VAL A 145 20.24 5.53 -12.23
N VAL A 146 19.23 6.29 -11.81
CA VAL A 146 18.96 7.65 -12.32
C VAL A 146 20.00 8.66 -11.80
N TYR A 147 20.28 8.62 -10.51
CA TYR A 147 21.10 9.61 -9.81
C TYR A 147 22.60 9.52 -10.20
N TYR A 148 23.14 8.29 -10.23
CA TYR A 148 24.58 8.14 -10.50
C TYR A 148 24.94 8.19 -11.98
N HIS A 149 24.01 8.03 -12.90
CA HIS A 149 24.25 8.05 -14.36
C HIS A 149 25.43 7.16 -14.79
N LYS A 150 25.58 6.00 -14.17
CA LYS A 150 26.64 5.03 -14.41
C LYS A 150 26.10 3.75 -15.05
N PRO A 151 26.92 3.01 -15.81
CA PRO A 151 26.63 1.62 -16.11
C PRO A 151 26.34 0.83 -14.84
N LEU A 152 25.29 0.00 -14.85
CA LEU A 152 24.80 -0.71 -13.66
C LEU A 152 25.91 -1.45 -12.91
N ALA A 153 26.80 -2.15 -13.60
CA ALA A 153 27.93 -2.87 -13.00
C ALA A 153 28.97 -1.98 -12.30
N GLN A 154 28.95 -0.66 -12.53
CA GLN A 154 29.86 0.31 -11.92
C GLN A 154 29.29 0.98 -10.67
N ILE A 155 28.00 0.76 -10.35
CA ILE A 155 27.42 1.22 -9.10
C ILE A 155 28.05 0.39 -7.97
N THR A 156 28.66 1.07 -7.02
CA THR A 156 29.35 0.43 -5.90
C THR A 156 28.39 0.00 -4.80
N THR A 157 28.86 -0.89 -3.94
CA THR A 157 28.06 -1.31 -2.75
C THR A 157 27.73 -0.12 -1.85
N ASP A 158 28.64 0.84 -1.69
CA ASP A 158 28.40 2.04 -0.88
C ASP A 158 27.32 2.93 -1.51
N GLU A 159 27.36 3.13 -2.82
CA GLU A 159 26.37 3.92 -3.54
C GLU A 159 24.94 3.35 -3.41
N TRP A 160 24.78 2.01 -3.33
CA TRP A 160 23.50 1.39 -3.04
C TRP A 160 22.96 1.73 -1.63
N ILE A 161 23.85 1.86 -0.65
CA ILE A 161 23.45 2.23 0.73
C ILE A 161 23.22 3.74 0.84
N ASP A 162 24.04 4.56 0.17
CA ASP A 162 23.92 6.03 0.17
C ASP A 162 22.58 6.49 -0.40
N ILE A 163 22.04 5.82 -1.43
CA ILE A 163 20.70 6.11 -1.96
C ILE A 163 19.61 5.85 -0.92
N VAL A 164 19.72 4.77 -0.14
CA VAL A 164 18.77 4.49 0.94
C VAL A 164 18.78 5.63 1.98
N ARG A 165 19.98 6.07 2.37
CA ARG A 165 20.14 7.21 3.28
C ARG A 165 19.53 8.50 2.72
N MET A 166 19.77 8.79 1.45
CA MET A 166 19.24 9.98 0.80
C MET A 166 17.69 10.01 0.81
N HIS A 167 17.04 8.87 0.58
CA HIS A 167 15.59 8.79 0.67
C HIS A 167 15.07 9.01 2.10
N ALA A 168 15.75 8.45 3.10
CA ALA A 168 15.42 8.67 4.50
C ALA A 168 15.54 10.16 4.90
N GLU A 169 16.62 10.83 4.48
CA GLU A 169 16.86 12.27 4.68
C GLU A 169 15.83 13.16 3.98
N ASP A 170 15.25 12.71 2.87
CA ASP A 170 14.20 13.42 2.16
C ASP A 170 12.80 13.25 2.81
N GLY A 171 12.70 12.50 3.93
CA GLY A 171 11.49 12.39 4.73
C GLY A 171 10.54 11.25 4.31
N VAL A 172 11.01 10.29 3.53
CA VAL A 172 10.20 9.14 3.07
C VAL A 172 9.81 8.24 4.25
N ASP A 173 8.54 7.85 4.34
CA ASP A 173 7.99 7.09 5.46
C ASP A 173 8.28 5.60 5.39
N PHE A 174 8.28 5.04 4.17
CA PHE A 174 8.65 3.65 3.96
C PHE A 174 9.41 3.45 2.65
N MET A 175 10.29 2.47 2.62
CA MET A 175 11.12 2.17 1.46
C MET A 175 11.03 0.69 1.09
N THR A 176 10.80 0.40 -0.19
CA THR A 176 10.88 -0.96 -0.72
C THR A 176 12.33 -1.33 -1.00
N ILE A 177 12.83 -2.32 -0.28
CA ILE A 177 14.20 -2.82 -0.37
C ILE A 177 14.17 -4.31 -0.77
N HIS A 178 14.68 -4.63 -1.96
CA HIS A 178 14.70 -6.00 -2.50
C HIS A 178 15.83 -6.83 -1.88
N CYS A 179 15.85 -6.96 -0.56
CA CYS A 179 16.90 -7.65 0.20
C CYS A 179 16.73 -9.17 0.26
N GLY A 180 15.57 -9.73 -0.09
CA GLY A 180 15.32 -11.16 -0.10
C GLY A 180 15.99 -11.91 -1.25
N LEU A 181 16.30 -11.19 -2.34
CA LEU A 181 17.03 -11.73 -3.49
C LEU A 181 18.54 -11.77 -3.19
N ASN A 182 19.01 -12.86 -2.62
CA ASN A 182 20.42 -13.16 -2.42
C ASN A 182 20.93 -14.16 -3.46
N ARG A 183 22.22 -14.51 -3.41
CA ARG A 183 22.82 -15.45 -4.38
C ARG A 183 22.19 -16.84 -4.35
N ASP A 184 21.72 -17.32 -3.19
CA ASP A 184 21.02 -18.59 -3.08
C ASP A 184 19.65 -18.55 -3.79
N ASN A 185 18.88 -17.50 -3.59
CA ASN A 185 17.61 -17.30 -4.29
C ASN A 185 17.80 -17.06 -5.79
N ALA A 186 18.84 -16.33 -6.19
CA ALA A 186 19.21 -16.18 -7.60
C ALA A 186 19.55 -17.53 -8.25
N ALA A 187 20.24 -18.42 -7.53
CA ALA A 187 20.52 -19.78 -8.02
C ALA A 187 19.25 -20.64 -8.12
N LYS A 188 18.30 -20.52 -7.18
CA LYS A 188 16.97 -21.16 -7.27
C LYS A 188 16.21 -20.68 -8.48
N PHE A 189 16.16 -19.33 -8.69
CA PHE A 189 15.54 -18.72 -9.85
C PHE A 189 16.09 -19.25 -11.17
N LYS A 190 17.41 -19.28 -11.35
CA LYS A 190 18.05 -19.81 -12.56
C LYS A 190 17.67 -21.27 -12.88
N ARG A 191 17.44 -22.09 -11.85
CA ARG A 191 17.05 -23.49 -12.01
C ARG A 191 15.56 -23.68 -12.29
N ASN A 192 14.73 -22.76 -11.86
CA ASN A 192 13.27 -22.91 -11.85
C ASN A 192 12.61 -22.71 -13.23
N LYS A 193 13.28 -22.01 -14.17
CA LYS A 193 12.78 -21.77 -15.54
C LYS A 193 11.36 -21.18 -15.57
N ARG A 194 11.18 -20.02 -14.94
CA ARG A 194 9.93 -19.27 -15.00
C ARG A 194 9.53 -18.88 -16.43
N LEU A 195 8.22 -18.78 -16.65
CA LEU A 195 7.65 -18.31 -17.91
C LEU A 195 7.94 -16.82 -18.15
N THR A 196 7.72 -15.98 -17.13
CA THR A 196 7.88 -14.51 -17.22
C THR A 196 9.15 -13.98 -16.57
N ASN A 197 10.02 -14.86 -16.05
CA ASN A 197 11.27 -14.49 -15.34
C ASN A 197 11.03 -13.63 -14.10
N ILE A 198 11.90 -12.61 -13.87
CA ILE A 198 11.77 -11.60 -12.81
C ILE A 198 11.05 -10.39 -13.39
N VAL A 199 9.83 -10.15 -12.97
CA VAL A 199 8.99 -9.02 -13.41
C VAL A 199 9.08 -7.81 -12.47
N SER A 200 9.56 -8.00 -11.24
CA SER A 200 9.88 -6.90 -10.35
C SER A 200 11.00 -6.03 -10.96
N ARG A 201 10.71 -4.76 -11.21
CA ARG A 201 11.70 -3.83 -11.78
C ARG A 201 12.95 -3.72 -10.88
N GLY A 202 12.77 -3.54 -9.58
CA GLY A 202 13.87 -3.49 -8.62
C GLY A 202 14.58 -4.83 -8.47
N GLY A 203 13.83 -5.92 -8.45
CA GLY A 203 14.38 -7.28 -8.45
C GLY A 203 15.24 -7.57 -9.67
N SER A 204 14.80 -7.18 -10.88
CA SER A 204 15.55 -7.40 -12.11
C SER A 204 16.84 -6.55 -12.19
N ILE A 205 16.79 -5.30 -11.69
CA ILE A 205 17.99 -4.44 -11.61
C ILE A 205 19.02 -5.06 -10.66
N MET A 206 18.61 -5.50 -9.48
CA MET A 206 19.51 -6.11 -8.50
C MET A 206 20.04 -7.44 -9.00
N PHE A 207 19.19 -8.30 -9.58
CA PHE A 207 19.64 -9.55 -10.19
C PHE A 207 20.69 -9.32 -11.27
N ALA A 208 20.47 -8.36 -12.17
CA ALA A 208 21.43 -8.02 -13.22
C ALA A 208 22.76 -7.52 -12.63
N TRP A 209 22.70 -6.66 -11.59
CA TRP A 209 23.92 -6.17 -10.92
C TRP A 209 24.71 -7.33 -10.28
N MET A 210 24.04 -8.22 -9.56
CA MET A 210 24.66 -9.41 -8.96
C MET A 210 25.32 -10.31 -10.00
N GLU A 211 24.64 -10.55 -11.12
CA GLU A 211 25.20 -11.40 -12.19
C GLU A 211 26.38 -10.77 -12.90
N MET A 212 26.33 -9.47 -13.19
CA MET A 212 27.42 -8.76 -13.87
C MET A 212 28.65 -8.56 -12.97
N THR A 213 28.45 -8.39 -11.68
CA THR A 213 29.57 -8.12 -10.74
C THR A 213 30.08 -9.38 -10.04
N GLY A 214 29.30 -10.45 -10.00
CA GLY A 214 29.58 -11.66 -9.22
C GLY A 214 29.46 -11.46 -7.70
N LYS A 215 28.99 -10.27 -7.25
CA LYS A 215 28.86 -9.92 -5.82
C LYS A 215 27.51 -10.35 -5.25
N GLU A 216 27.41 -10.35 -3.93
CA GLU A 216 26.14 -10.50 -3.21
C GLU A 216 25.32 -9.22 -3.30
N ASN A 217 24.01 -9.34 -3.13
CA ASN A 217 23.08 -8.22 -3.02
C ASN A 217 23.49 -7.30 -1.86
N PRO A 218 23.84 -6.03 -2.11
CA PRO A 218 24.25 -5.10 -1.05
C PRO A 218 23.16 -4.87 0.01
N PHE A 219 21.89 -4.91 -0.37
CA PHE A 219 20.77 -4.74 0.56
C PHE A 219 20.60 -5.94 1.50
N PHE A 220 21.02 -7.14 1.08
CA PHE A 220 21.10 -8.32 1.94
C PHE A 220 22.36 -8.33 2.77
N GLU A 221 23.53 -8.13 2.16
CA GLU A 221 24.84 -8.22 2.81
C GLU A 221 25.01 -7.14 3.89
N ARG A 222 24.59 -5.91 3.59
CA ARG A 222 24.70 -4.74 4.49
C ARG A 222 23.37 -4.35 5.14
N PHE A 223 22.51 -5.31 5.38
CA PHE A 223 21.17 -5.04 5.92
C PHE A 223 21.20 -4.31 7.26
N ASP A 224 22.17 -4.59 8.13
CA ASP A 224 22.29 -3.91 9.44
C ASP A 224 22.58 -2.40 9.28
N GLU A 225 23.31 -1.97 8.26
CA GLU A 225 23.54 -0.55 7.99
C GLU A 225 22.24 0.14 7.52
N ILE A 226 21.42 -0.55 6.73
CA ILE A 226 20.10 -0.06 6.36
C ILE A 226 19.22 0.08 7.60
N LEU A 227 19.28 -0.86 8.54
CA LEU A 227 18.52 -0.78 9.80
C LEU A 227 18.94 0.42 10.64
N GLU A 228 20.23 0.75 10.71
CA GLU A 228 20.69 1.96 11.41
C GLU A 228 20.14 3.24 10.77
N ILE A 229 20.11 3.32 9.43
CA ILE A 229 19.49 4.43 8.72
C ILE A 229 17.99 4.52 9.06
N CYS A 230 17.28 3.40 8.98
CA CYS A 230 15.84 3.36 9.29
C CYS A 230 15.55 3.76 10.73
N ARG A 231 16.37 3.33 11.69
CA ARG A 231 16.26 3.71 13.09
C ARG A 231 16.49 5.20 13.32
N GLU A 232 17.46 5.80 12.62
CA GLU A 232 17.79 7.22 12.71
C GLU A 232 16.60 8.11 12.31
N TYR A 233 15.91 7.78 11.22
CA TYR A 233 14.83 8.56 10.64
C TYR A 233 13.42 8.05 10.95
N ASP A 234 13.28 6.89 11.60
CA ASP A 234 12.04 6.15 11.83
C ASP A 234 11.33 5.76 10.52
N VAL A 235 12.11 5.20 9.60
CA VAL A 235 11.59 4.71 8.31
C VAL A 235 11.17 3.26 8.46
N THR A 236 10.01 2.93 7.95
CA THR A 236 9.53 1.54 7.82
C THR A 236 10.16 0.88 6.59
N LEU A 237 10.65 -0.35 6.72
CA LEU A 237 11.07 -1.14 5.57
C LEU A 237 9.91 -1.97 5.02
N SER A 238 9.67 -1.82 3.73
CA SER A 238 8.91 -2.75 2.91
C SER A 238 9.91 -3.72 2.29
N LEU A 239 9.93 -4.97 2.80
CA LEU A 239 10.86 -5.98 2.30
C LEU A 239 10.32 -6.51 0.96
N GLY A 240 10.96 -6.04 -0.12
CA GLY A 240 10.49 -6.18 -1.50
C GLY A 240 10.56 -7.61 -2.03
N ASP A 241 9.58 -7.96 -2.83
CA ASP A 241 9.39 -9.26 -3.46
C ASP A 241 10.01 -9.32 -4.88
N ALA A 242 11.32 -9.35 -4.97
CA ALA A 242 12.04 -9.46 -6.25
C ALA A 242 11.57 -10.65 -7.09
N CYS A 243 11.21 -11.75 -6.42
CA CYS A 243 10.76 -12.99 -7.02
C CYS A 243 9.22 -13.14 -7.05
N ARG A 244 8.45 -12.04 -6.97
CA ARG A 244 6.99 -12.16 -7.17
C ARG A 244 6.66 -12.73 -8.55
N PRO A 245 5.61 -13.58 -8.69
CA PRO A 245 5.20 -14.10 -9.97
C PRO A 245 4.62 -13.02 -10.88
N GLY A 246 5.00 -13.03 -12.16
CA GLY A 246 4.49 -12.12 -13.19
C GLY A 246 3.44 -12.75 -14.10
N CYS A 247 3.09 -14.01 -13.85
CA CYS A 247 1.96 -14.71 -14.44
C CYS A 247 1.48 -15.80 -13.48
N ILE A 248 0.25 -16.26 -13.67
CA ILE A 248 -0.33 -17.28 -12.79
C ILE A 248 0.43 -18.62 -12.83
N ALA A 249 1.14 -18.91 -13.92
CA ALA A 249 1.92 -20.15 -14.07
C ALA A 249 3.18 -20.18 -13.18
N ASP A 250 3.72 -19.04 -12.81
CA ASP A 250 4.92 -18.91 -11.98
C ASP A 250 4.59 -18.77 -10.48
N ALA A 251 3.31 -18.76 -10.11
CA ALA A 251 2.88 -18.56 -8.73
C ALA A 251 3.29 -19.70 -7.80
N THR A 252 3.68 -19.35 -6.57
CA THR A 252 4.03 -20.30 -5.48
C THR A 252 5.22 -21.21 -5.83
N ASP A 253 6.12 -20.72 -6.66
CA ASP A 253 7.31 -21.46 -7.05
C ASP A 253 8.46 -21.37 -6.02
N ALA A 254 9.52 -22.14 -6.26
CA ALA A 254 10.66 -22.19 -5.34
C ALA A 254 11.41 -20.84 -5.17
N PRO A 255 11.61 -20.00 -6.18
CA PRO A 255 12.13 -18.64 -6.01
C PRO A 255 11.26 -17.75 -5.13
N GLN A 256 9.95 -17.71 -5.34
CA GLN A 256 9.01 -16.91 -4.53
C GLN A 256 9.05 -17.32 -3.07
N ILE A 257 8.89 -18.61 -2.78
CA ILE A 257 8.89 -19.12 -1.40
C ILE A 257 10.27 -19.03 -0.76
N GLY A 258 11.34 -19.27 -1.54
CA GLY A 258 12.71 -19.12 -1.05
C GLY A 258 13.05 -17.68 -0.65
N GLU A 259 12.59 -16.70 -1.41
CA GLU A 259 12.72 -15.30 -1.05
C GLU A 259 11.92 -14.98 0.23
N LEU A 260 10.67 -15.45 0.32
CA LEU A 260 9.82 -15.21 1.50
C LEU A 260 10.44 -15.76 2.79
N ILE A 261 11.11 -16.94 2.74
CA ILE A 261 11.87 -17.47 3.88
C ILE A 261 12.96 -16.49 4.30
N THR A 262 13.74 -15.97 3.34
CA THR A 262 14.79 -14.98 3.62
C THR A 262 14.21 -13.70 4.24
N LEU A 263 13.08 -13.19 3.73
CA LEU A 263 12.41 -12.02 4.27
C LEU A 263 11.95 -12.24 5.72
N GLY A 264 11.47 -13.43 6.05
CA GLY A 264 11.11 -13.81 7.43
C GLY A 264 12.30 -13.80 8.39
N GLU A 265 13.48 -14.22 7.95
CA GLU A 265 14.72 -14.15 8.74
C GLU A 265 15.17 -12.68 8.95
N LEU A 266 15.11 -11.86 7.89
CA LEU A 266 15.45 -10.44 7.96
C LEU A 266 14.47 -9.65 8.84
N THR A 267 13.20 -10.04 8.89
CA THR A 267 12.19 -9.46 9.77
C THR A 267 12.62 -9.52 11.24
N LYS A 268 13.11 -10.67 11.70
CA LYS A 268 13.61 -10.81 13.09
C LYS A 268 14.81 -9.90 13.38
N ARG A 269 15.72 -9.76 12.40
CA ARG A 269 16.87 -8.86 12.52
C ARG A 269 16.44 -7.40 12.65
N ALA A 270 15.47 -6.98 11.84
CA ALA A 270 14.92 -5.62 11.90
C ALA A 270 14.21 -5.35 13.23
N TRP A 271 13.36 -6.28 13.69
CA TRP A 271 12.69 -6.16 14.97
C TRP A 271 13.66 -6.12 16.16
N ALA A 272 14.79 -6.83 16.09
CA ALA A 272 15.84 -6.75 17.12
C ALA A 272 16.49 -5.36 17.20
N ARG A 273 16.31 -4.52 16.20
CA ARG A 273 16.77 -3.13 16.13
C ARG A 273 15.62 -2.11 16.25
N ASP A 274 14.43 -2.57 16.64
CA ASP A 274 13.21 -1.76 16.75
C ASP A 274 12.83 -1.03 15.45
N VAL A 275 13.10 -1.63 14.28
CA VAL A 275 12.71 -1.13 12.97
C VAL A 275 11.42 -1.79 12.53
N GLN A 276 10.43 -0.99 12.15
CA GLN A 276 9.14 -1.44 11.63
C GLN A 276 9.31 -2.08 10.26
N ILE A 277 8.62 -3.19 10.03
CA ILE A 277 8.69 -3.99 8.80
C ILE A 277 7.28 -4.27 8.27
N MET A 278 7.11 -4.22 6.96
CA MET A 278 6.08 -4.93 6.22
C MET A 278 6.74 -5.78 5.13
N ILE A 279 6.04 -6.81 4.70
CA ILE A 279 6.53 -7.77 3.69
C ILE A 279 5.77 -7.50 2.40
N GLU A 280 6.47 -7.43 1.27
CA GLU A 280 5.82 -7.43 -0.03
C GLU A 280 5.54 -8.86 -0.50
N GLY A 281 4.47 -9.01 -1.24
CA GLY A 281 4.05 -10.32 -1.69
C GLY A 281 3.20 -10.28 -2.93
N PRO A 282 2.64 -11.44 -3.31
CA PRO A 282 2.61 -11.89 -4.69
C PRO A 282 1.84 -10.93 -5.61
N GLY A 283 2.28 -10.94 -6.89
CA GLY A 283 1.61 -10.26 -7.99
C GLY A 283 0.55 -11.15 -8.62
N HIS A 284 0.87 -11.82 -9.74
CA HIS A 284 -0.05 -12.75 -10.41
C HIS A 284 -0.18 -14.06 -9.66
N MET A 285 -1.42 -14.49 -9.37
CA MET A 285 -1.65 -15.73 -8.62
C MET A 285 -3.03 -16.32 -8.91
N PRO A 286 -3.14 -17.64 -9.19
CA PRO A 286 -4.46 -18.26 -9.30
C PRO A 286 -5.25 -18.14 -8.01
N LEU A 287 -6.54 -17.90 -8.14
CA LEU A 287 -7.45 -17.60 -7.03
C LEU A 287 -7.38 -18.61 -5.88
N ASN A 288 -7.24 -19.89 -6.20
CA ASN A 288 -7.18 -20.97 -5.22
C ASN A 288 -5.85 -21.07 -4.45
N GLN A 289 -4.81 -20.31 -4.81
CA GLN A 289 -3.54 -20.30 -4.11
C GLN A 289 -3.39 -19.09 -3.16
N ILE A 290 -4.25 -18.09 -3.25
CA ILE A 290 -4.12 -16.84 -2.51
C ILE A 290 -4.16 -17.07 -1.01
N ALA A 291 -5.19 -17.77 -0.51
CA ALA A 291 -5.34 -18.04 0.92
C ALA A 291 -4.13 -18.77 1.50
N ALA A 292 -3.63 -19.79 0.79
CA ALA A 292 -2.45 -20.54 1.22
C ALA A 292 -1.20 -19.66 1.29
N ASN A 293 -1.00 -18.75 0.34
CA ASN A 293 0.13 -17.81 0.37
C ASN A 293 0.04 -16.82 1.53
N MET A 294 -1.17 -16.37 1.90
CA MET A 294 -1.35 -15.53 3.10
C MET A 294 -0.97 -16.29 4.38
N GLU A 295 -1.36 -17.56 4.51
CA GLU A 295 -0.99 -18.39 5.67
C GLU A 295 0.51 -18.70 5.72
N ILE A 296 1.14 -18.95 4.58
CA ILE A 296 2.59 -19.16 4.49
C ILE A 296 3.35 -17.92 4.94
N GLU A 297 2.94 -16.74 4.46
CA GLU A 297 3.57 -15.48 4.87
C GLU A 297 3.45 -15.24 6.37
N LYS A 298 2.24 -15.32 6.93
CA LYS A 298 2.04 -15.16 8.37
C LYS A 298 2.91 -16.06 9.20
N THR A 299 3.12 -17.30 8.74
CA THR A 299 3.96 -18.27 9.43
C THR A 299 5.44 -17.91 9.30
N LEU A 300 5.91 -17.69 8.07
CA LEU A 300 7.33 -17.47 7.79
C LEU A 300 7.80 -16.08 8.25
N CYS A 301 6.94 -15.06 8.14
CA CYS A 301 7.24 -13.67 8.48
C CYS A 301 6.65 -13.22 9.83
N HIS A 302 6.27 -14.21 10.69
CA HIS A 302 5.92 -14.00 12.09
C HIS A 302 4.73 -13.06 12.33
N GLY A 303 3.82 -12.93 11.34
CA GLY A 303 2.67 -12.04 11.40
C GLY A 303 2.95 -10.58 11.12
N ALA A 304 4.09 -10.25 10.52
CA ALA A 304 4.36 -8.91 10.00
C ALA A 304 3.26 -8.48 9.02
N PRO A 305 2.94 -7.18 8.87
CA PRO A 305 1.96 -6.72 7.89
C PRO A 305 2.34 -7.13 6.47
N PHE A 306 1.38 -7.68 5.71
CA PHE A 306 1.59 -8.13 4.34
C PHE A 306 1.02 -7.13 3.34
N TYR A 307 1.87 -6.66 2.44
CA TYR A 307 1.60 -5.72 1.35
C TYR A 307 1.62 -6.47 0.03
N VAL A 308 0.48 -6.54 -0.68
CA VAL A 308 0.35 -7.37 -1.88
C VAL A 308 0.02 -6.54 -3.12
N LEU A 309 0.54 -6.97 -4.26
CA LEU A 309 0.24 -6.40 -5.57
C LEU A 309 -0.94 -7.16 -6.19
N GLY A 310 -2.14 -6.72 -5.93
CA GLY A 310 -3.35 -7.43 -6.30
C GLY A 310 -3.79 -8.42 -5.20
N PRO A 311 -3.63 -9.77 -5.37
CA PRO A 311 -3.09 -10.47 -6.55
C PRO A 311 -3.95 -10.42 -7.81
N ILE A 312 -3.31 -10.37 -8.97
CA ILE A 312 -3.96 -10.44 -10.28
C ILE A 312 -4.29 -11.89 -10.59
N VAL A 313 -5.59 -12.22 -10.67
CA VAL A 313 -6.07 -13.61 -10.65
C VAL A 313 -6.13 -14.30 -12.03
N THR A 314 -5.90 -13.56 -13.11
CA THR A 314 -5.84 -14.07 -14.49
C THR A 314 -4.99 -13.14 -15.37
N ASP A 315 -4.30 -13.71 -16.35
CA ASP A 315 -3.37 -12.98 -17.23
C ASP A 315 -4.02 -12.54 -18.56
N VAL A 316 -5.30 -12.87 -18.79
CA VAL A 316 -5.96 -12.65 -20.10
C VAL A 316 -6.89 -11.45 -20.15
N ALA A 317 -6.75 -10.51 -19.21
CA ALA A 317 -7.62 -9.35 -19.07
C ALA A 317 -6.89 -7.98 -19.14
N PRO A 318 -5.98 -7.75 -20.12
CA PRO A 318 -5.33 -6.44 -20.25
C PRO A 318 -6.38 -5.33 -20.43
N GLY A 319 -6.20 -4.20 -19.72
CA GLY A 319 -7.17 -3.10 -19.64
C GLY A 319 -8.21 -3.28 -18.52
N TYR A 320 -8.25 -4.44 -17.86
CA TYR A 320 -9.13 -4.77 -16.75
C TYR A 320 -8.36 -5.27 -15.52
N ASP A 321 -7.06 -5.04 -15.46
CA ASP A 321 -6.21 -5.53 -14.38
C ASP A 321 -6.62 -5.00 -13.00
N HIS A 322 -7.22 -3.81 -12.92
CA HIS A 322 -7.83 -3.27 -11.70
C HIS A 322 -9.00 -4.15 -11.18
N ILE A 323 -9.77 -4.80 -12.06
CA ILE A 323 -10.85 -5.72 -11.68
C ILE A 323 -10.25 -7.06 -11.20
N THR A 324 -9.30 -7.62 -11.95
CA THR A 324 -8.66 -8.90 -11.59
C THR A 324 -7.88 -8.78 -10.28
N SER A 325 -7.23 -7.63 -10.06
CA SER A 325 -6.57 -7.25 -8.81
C SER A 325 -7.56 -7.07 -7.66
N ALA A 326 -8.72 -6.44 -7.88
CA ALA A 326 -9.73 -6.28 -6.84
C ALA A 326 -10.28 -7.62 -6.37
N ILE A 327 -10.49 -8.58 -7.28
CA ILE A 327 -10.93 -9.94 -6.93
C ILE A 327 -9.89 -10.62 -6.02
N GLY A 328 -8.63 -10.64 -6.45
CA GLY A 328 -7.55 -11.27 -5.68
C GLY A 328 -7.25 -10.51 -4.37
N GLY A 329 -7.28 -9.18 -4.41
CA GLY A 329 -7.06 -8.32 -3.26
C GLY A 329 -8.10 -8.52 -2.16
N ALA A 330 -9.38 -8.66 -2.52
CA ALA A 330 -10.43 -8.95 -1.55
C ALA A 330 -10.19 -10.30 -0.84
N ILE A 331 -9.78 -11.33 -1.58
CA ILE A 331 -9.44 -12.63 -1.00
C ILE A 331 -8.18 -12.53 -0.14
N ALA A 332 -7.11 -11.92 -0.64
CA ALA A 332 -5.87 -11.77 0.12
C ALA A 332 -6.10 -11.00 1.44
N ALA A 333 -6.81 -9.88 1.38
CA ALA A 333 -7.08 -9.07 2.57
C ALA A 333 -8.02 -9.77 3.56
N SER A 334 -9.01 -10.54 3.11
CA SER A 334 -9.87 -11.35 4.00
C SER A 334 -9.09 -12.47 4.70
N HIS A 335 -7.95 -12.90 4.15
CA HIS A 335 -7.03 -13.88 4.74
C HIS A 335 -5.81 -13.25 5.42
N GLY A 336 -5.76 -11.90 5.50
CA GLY A 336 -4.82 -11.19 6.36
C GLY A 336 -3.80 -10.31 5.69
N ALA A 337 -3.84 -10.10 4.37
CA ALA A 337 -3.11 -8.99 3.79
C ALA A 337 -3.64 -7.67 4.39
N ALA A 338 -2.72 -6.79 4.78
CA ALA A 338 -3.05 -5.56 5.49
C ALA A 338 -3.01 -4.33 4.58
N PHE A 339 -2.35 -4.45 3.42
CA PHE A 339 -2.06 -3.35 2.53
C PHE A 339 -2.18 -3.83 1.08
N LEU A 340 -2.99 -3.15 0.28
CA LEU A 340 -3.20 -3.47 -1.12
C LEU A 340 -2.51 -2.43 -2.00
N CYS A 341 -1.61 -2.87 -2.85
CA CYS A 341 -1.16 -2.05 -3.97
C CYS A 341 -2.30 -1.96 -4.97
N TYR A 342 -2.73 -0.76 -5.29
CA TYR A 342 -3.72 -0.57 -6.32
C TYR A 342 -3.17 -0.96 -7.70
N VAL A 343 -4.06 -1.32 -8.60
CA VAL A 343 -3.75 -1.58 -10.00
C VAL A 343 -4.73 -0.78 -10.85
N THR A 344 -4.26 -0.20 -11.95
CA THR A 344 -5.08 0.62 -12.84
C THR A 344 -5.50 -0.14 -14.09
N PRO A 345 -6.50 0.35 -14.84
CA PRO A 345 -6.82 -0.18 -16.17
C PRO A 345 -5.62 -0.13 -17.14
N ALA A 346 -4.70 0.81 -16.92
CA ALA A 346 -3.54 1.02 -17.77
C ALA A 346 -2.37 0.05 -17.48
N GLU A 347 -2.47 -0.79 -16.45
CA GLU A 347 -1.41 -1.71 -16.05
C GLU A 347 -0.95 -2.56 -17.23
N HIS A 348 0.36 -2.76 -17.35
CA HIS A 348 1.02 -3.46 -18.47
C HIS A 348 0.83 -2.83 -19.88
N LEU A 349 0.09 -1.72 -20.01
CA LEU A 349 -0.22 -1.08 -21.30
C LEU A 349 0.42 0.29 -21.48
N ARG A 350 0.32 1.16 -20.46
CA ARG A 350 0.85 2.55 -20.50
C ARG A 350 0.98 3.13 -19.10
N LEU A 351 1.63 4.29 -18.98
CA LEU A 351 1.58 5.06 -17.73
C LEU A 351 0.14 5.57 -17.50
N PRO A 352 -0.44 5.38 -16.29
CA PRO A 352 -1.81 5.79 -16.02
C PRO A 352 -1.98 7.31 -16.01
N ASP A 353 -3.12 7.79 -16.52
CA ASP A 353 -3.60 9.15 -16.32
C ASP A 353 -4.45 9.28 -15.03
N VAL A 354 -5.04 10.47 -14.80
CA VAL A 354 -5.83 10.73 -13.58
C VAL A 354 -7.09 9.86 -13.51
N ASP A 355 -7.72 9.57 -14.63
CA ASP A 355 -8.94 8.76 -14.66
C ASP A 355 -8.62 7.28 -14.41
N ASP A 356 -7.53 6.75 -14.97
CA ASP A 356 -7.03 5.42 -14.64
C ASP A 356 -6.71 5.28 -13.13
N VAL A 357 -6.08 6.30 -12.56
CA VAL A 357 -5.78 6.36 -11.12
C VAL A 357 -7.06 6.28 -10.30
N LYS A 358 -8.10 7.05 -10.64
CA LYS A 358 -9.40 7.00 -9.97
C LYS A 358 -10.05 5.62 -10.05
N GLU A 359 -10.09 5.01 -11.24
CA GLU A 359 -10.68 3.66 -11.41
C GLU A 359 -9.92 2.63 -10.57
N GLY A 360 -8.58 2.67 -10.57
CA GLY A 360 -7.75 1.78 -9.76
C GLY A 360 -7.97 1.95 -8.26
N ILE A 361 -8.08 3.19 -7.75
CA ILE A 361 -8.36 3.48 -6.34
C ILE A 361 -9.71 2.91 -5.95
N ILE A 362 -10.75 3.14 -6.74
CA ILE A 362 -12.10 2.64 -6.42
C ILE A 362 -12.11 1.11 -6.41
N ALA A 363 -11.48 0.46 -7.39
CA ALA A 363 -11.39 -1.00 -7.43
C ALA A 363 -10.69 -1.56 -6.17
N ALA A 364 -9.54 -0.98 -5.77
CA ALA A 364 -8.82 -1.39 -4.57
C ALA A 364 -9.61 -1.12 -3.29
N ARG A 365 -10.33 0.01 -3.19
CA ARG A 365 -11.18 0.33 -2.03
C ARG A 365 -12.37 -0.61 -1.91
N ILE A 366 -12.99 -1.02 -3.01
CA ILE A 366 -14.05 -2.04 -3.01
C ILE A 366 -13.50 -3.35 -2.47
N ALA A 367 -12.32 -3.78 -2.92
CA ALA A 367 -11.65 -4.98 -2.45
C ALA A 367 -11.35 -4.92 -0.93
N ALA A 368 -10.74 -3.81 -0.50
CA ALA A 368 -10.41 -3.56 0.91
C ALA A 368 -11.66 -3.59 1.80
N HIS A 369 -12.72 -2.89 1.40
CA HIS A 369 -13.97 -2.82 2.16
C HIS A 369 -14.67 -4.19 2.24
N ALA A 370 -14.75 -4.94 1.14
CA ALA A 370 -15.30 -6.28 1.13
C ALA A 370 -14.54 -7.21 2.10
N ALA A 371 -13.21 -7.10 2.12
CA ALA A 371 -12.39 -7.85 3.06
C ALA A 371 -12.58 -7.40 4.51
N ASP A 372 -12.73 -6.11 4.77
CA ASP A 372 -12.96 -5.55 6.10
C ASP A 372 -14.27 -6.03 6.69
N ILE A 373 -15.34 -6.13 5.88
CA ILE A 373 -16.60 -6.77 6.28
C ILE A 373 -16.36 -8.23 6.68
N ALA A 374 -15.65 -8.99 5.84
CA ALA A 374 -15.38 -10.41 6.09
C ALA A 374 -14.53 -10.64 7.36
N LYS A 375 -13.59 -9.73 7.65
CA LYS A 375 -12.77 -9.75 8.87
C LYS A 375 -13.53 -9.27 10.12
N GLY A 376 -14.71 -8.69 9.98
CA GLY A 376 -15.46 -8.09 11.09
C GLY A 376 -14.83 -6.79 11.61
N VAL A 377 -14.17 -6.02 10.78
CA VAL A 377 -13.60 -4.71 11.16
C VAL A 377 -14.70 -3.77 11.64
N PRO A 378 -14.57 -3.12 12.81
CA PRO A 378 -15.58 -2.23 13.34
C PRO A 378 -16.03 -1.15 12.35
N GLY A 379 -17.35 -1.00 12.18
CA GLY A 379 -17.96 -0.01 11.30
C GLY A 379 -18.03 -0.39 9.82
N ALA A 380 -17.36 -1.45 9.34
CA ALA A 380 -17.40 -1.84 7.94
C ALA A 380 -18.82 -2.24 7.50
N ALA A 381 -19.40 -3.26 8.12
CA ALA A 381 -20.75 -3.70 7.81
C ALA A 381 -21.84 -2.63 8.08
N GLU A 382 -21.60 -1.73 9.03
CA GLU A 382 -22.51 -0.63 9.33
C GLU A 382 -22.66 0.36 8.18
N TRP A 383 -21.59 0.60 7.41
CA TRP A 383 -21.65 1.45 6.22
C TRP A 383 -22.59 0.85 5.16
N ASP A 384 -22.49 -0.46 4.89
CA ASP A 384 -23.40 -1.17 3.98
C ASP A 384 -24.84 -1.19 4.50
N TYR A 385 -25.03 -1.35 5.82
CA TYR A 385 -26.33 -1.27 6.43
C TYR A 385 -27.01 0.09 6.18
N LYS A 386 -26.29 1.21 6.38
CA LYS A 386 -26.77 2.56 6.11
C LYS A 386 -27.12 2.77 4.63
N MET A 387 -26.31 2.24 3.72
CA MET A 387 -26.61 2.25 2.28
C MET A 387 -27.88 1.46 1.97
N SER A 388 -28.05 0.29 2.59
CA SER A 388 -29.24 -0.55 2.40
C SER A 388 -30.50 0.10 2.94
N GLU A 389 -30.45 0.81 4.07
CA GLU A 389 -31.56 1.62 4.57
C GLU A 389 -31.94 2.75 3.61
N ALA A 390 -30.93 3.47 3.05
CA ALA A 390 -31.16 4.51 2.06
C ALA A 390 -31.83 3.92 0.79
N ARG A 391 -31.36 2.74 0.33
CA ARG A 391 -31.96 2.00 -0.80
C ARG A 391 -33.39 1.58 -0.52
N LYS A 392 -33.70 1.09 0.67
CA LYS A 392 -35.07 0.72 1.07
C LYS A 392 -36.01 1.93 1.00
N ARG A 393 -35.54 3.09 1.42
CA ARG A 393 -36.30 4.36 1.39
C ARG A 393 -36.34 5.03 0.03
N LEU A 394 -35.59 4.52 -0.94
CA LEU A 394 -35.36 5.15 -2.25
C LEU A 394 -34.78 6.58 -2.14
N ASP A 395 -33.97 6.81 -1.09
CA ASP A 395 -33.31 8.08 -0.81
C ASP A 395 -32.01 8.19 -1.62
N TRP A 396 -32.16 8.63 -2.85
CA TRP A 396 -31.04 8.74 -3.81
C TRP A 396 -29.95 9.69 -3.32
N ASN A 397 -30.32 10.78 -2.65
CA ASN A 397 -29.30 11.71 -2.13
C ASN A 397 -28.43 11.04 -1.08
N LYS A 398 -29.06 10.30 -0.15
CA LYS A 398 -28.32 9.57 0.87
C LYS A 398 -27.49 8.42 0.29
N MET A 399 -28.00 7.73 -0.74
CA MET A 399 -27.21 6.71 -1.45
C MET A 399 -25.95 7.31 -2.08
N PHE A 400 -26.06 8.51 -2.70
CA PHE A 400 -24.90 9.18 -3.27
C PHE A 400 -23.89 9.66 -2.23
N GLU A 401 -24.36 10.16 -1.07
CA GLU A 401 -23.49 10.54 0.04
C GLU A 401 -22.69 9.35 0.60
N LEU A 402 -23.30 8.17 0.60
CA LEU A 402 -22.71 6.94 1.11
C LEU A 402 -21.88 6.17 0.06
N ALA A 403 -21.93 6.56 -1.22
CA ALA A 403 -21.22 5.85 -2.29
C ALA A 403 -19.70 6.07 -2.18
N MET A 404 -18.91 5.05 -2.52
CA MET A 404 -17.45 5.17 -2.64
C MET A 404 -17.03 6.12 -3.76
N ASP A 405 -17.83 6.15 -4.85
CA ASP A 405 -17.70 7.11 -5.95
C ASP A 405 -19.04 7.82 -6.19
N PRO A 406 -19.30 8.90 -5.44
CA PRO A 406 -20.54 9.65 -5.57
C PRO A 406 -20.68 10.38 -6.91
N GLU A 407 -19.57 10.78 -7.55
CA GLU A 407 -19.56 11.49 -8.83
C GLU A 407 -20.02 10.58 -9.95
N LYS A 408 -19.46 9.38 -10.07
CA LYS A 408 -19.84 8.39 -11.08
C LYS A 408 -21.30 7.95 -10.89
N ALA A 409 -21.71 7.71 -9.65
CA ALA A 409 -23.08 7.32 -9.34
C ALA A 409 -24.11 8.40 -9.73
N ARG A 410 -23.84 9.68 -9.41
CA ARG A 410 -24.69 10.82 -9.82
C ARG A 410 -24.74 10.98 -11.34
N ARG A 411 -23.59 10.90 -12.02
CA ARG A 411 -23.48 11.01 -13.47
C ARG A 411 -24.33 9.94 -14.16
N TYR A 412 -24.18 8.69 -13.81
CA TYR A 412 -24.94 7.58 -14.40
C TYR A 412 -26.44 7.72 -14.23
N ARG A 413 -26.90 8.20 -13.04
CA ARG A 413 -28.32 8.46 -12.84
C ARG A 413 -28.80 9.66 -13.68
N ALA A 414 -27.98 10.70 -13.82
CA ALA A 414 -28.34 11.90 -14.60
C ALA A 414 -28.42 11.63 -16.12
N GLU A 415 -27.61 10.69 -16.63
CA GLU A 415 -27.61 10.29 -18.03
C GLU A 415 -28.88 9.57 -18.47
N SER A 416 -29.60 8.94 -17.53
CA SER A 416 -30.86 8.21 -17.82
C SER A 416 -31.87 8.46 -16.70
N LYS A 417 -32.45 9.69 -16.69
CA LYS A 417 -33.47 10.08 -15.72
C LYS A 417 -34.76 9.29 -15.96
N PRO A 418 -35.34 8.66 -14.94
CA PRO A 418 -36.65 8.05 -15.02
C PRO A 418 -37.75 9.13 -15.04
N GLU A 419 -38.93 8.81 -15.55
CA GLU A 419 -40.10 9.69 -15.46
C GLU A 419 -40.49 10.01 -14.03
N LYS A 420 -40.38 9.02 -13.15
CA LYS A 420 -40.63 9.16 -11.68
C LYS A 420 -39.30 9.19 -10.96
N GLU A 421 -39.02 10.24 -10.19
CA GLU A 421 -37.73 10.46 -9.51
C GLU A 421 -37.40 9.43 -8.41
N ASP A 422 -38.40 8.73 -7.89
CA ASP A 422 -38.26 7.74 -6.83
C ASP A 422 -37.73 6.37 -7.28
N THR A 423 -37.76 6.08 -8.60
CA THR A 423 -37.25 4.81 -9.17
C THR A 423 -36.06 5.03 -10.08
N CYS A 424 -35.43 3.98 -10.56
CA CYS A 424 -34.46 4.04 -11.63
C CYS A 424 -35.09 3.69 -12.99
N SER A 425 -34.48 4.13 -14.08
CA SER A 425 -34.96 3.85 -15.44
C SER A 425 -34.93 2.35 -15.81
N MET A 426 -34.19 1.51 -15.05
CA MET A 426 -34.14 0.05 -15.28
C MET A 426 -35.46 -0.64 -14.93
N CYS A 427 -36.05 -0.29 -13.79
CA CYS A 427 -37.25 -0.98 -13.26
C CYS A 427 -38.53 -0.16 -13.46
N GLY A 428 -38.49 1.17 -13.37
CA GLY A 428 -39.70 2.02 -13.44
C GLY A 428 -40.79 1.55 -12.48
N ASN A 429 -42.00 1.33 -13.01
CA ASN A 429 -43.16 0.83 -12.22
C ASN A 429 -42.99 -0.61 -11.69
N PHE A 430 -42.04 -1.39 -12.24
CA PHE A 430 -41.68 -2.73 -11.74
C PHE A 430 -40.68 -2.73 -10.56
N CYS A 431 -40.39 -1.58 -9.98
CA CYS A 431 -39.42 -1.49 -8.88
C CYS A 431 -39.87 -2.35 -7.68
N ALA A 432 -39.15 -3.44 -7.46
CA ALA A 432 -39.47 -4.40 -6.39
C ALA A 432 -39.45 -3.74 -5.00
N VAL A 433 -38.46 -2.89 -4.72
CA VAL A 433 -38.34 -2.19 -3.43
C VAL A 433 -39.54 -1.28 -3.20
N LYS A 434 -39.90 -0.45 -4.19
CA LYS A 434 -41.05 0.45 -4.09
C LYS A 434 -42.34 -0.30 -3.90
N ASN A 435 -42.63 -1.31 -4.75
CA ASN A 435 -43.88 -2.06 -4.72
C ASN A 435 -44.01 -2.88 -3.46
N THR A 436 -42.95 -3.52 -2.98
CA THR A 436 -42.96 -4.28 -1.72
C THR A 436 -43.20 -3.37 -0.53
N ASN A 437 -42.58 -2.20 -0.44
CA ASN A 437 -42.85 -1.23 0.62
C ASN A 437 -44.32 -0.83 0.66
N ARG A 438 -44.89 -0.45 -0.51
CA ARG A 438 -46.33 -0.07 -0.61
C ARG A 438 -47.29 -1.21 -0.16
N ILE A 439 -47.00 -2.45 -0.58
CA ILE A 439 -47.79 -3.62 -0.18
C ILE A 439 -47.72 -3.85 1.34
N LEU A 440 -46.53 -3.71 1.93
CA LEU A 440 -46.33 -3.86 3.38
C LEU A 440 -47.01 -2.75 4.18
N ASP A 441 -47.17 -1.56 3.58
CA ASP A 441 -47.93 -0.44 4.15
C ASP A 441 -49.46 -0.56 3.91
N GLY A 442 -49.90 -1.66 3.32
CA GLY A 442 -51.35 -1.97 3.11
C GLY A 442 -51.92 -1.39 1.83
N GLU A 443 -51.11 -0.90 0.91
CA GLU A 443 -51.56 -0.39 -0.38
C GLU A 443 -51.80 -1.52 -1.39
N ILE A 444 -52.82 -1.34 -2.24
CA ILE A 444 -53.03 -2.18 -3.42
C ILE A 444 -52.18 -1.60 -4.56
N VAL A 445 -51.21 -2.37 -5.03
CA VAL A 445 -50.29 -1.94 -6.09
C VAL A 445 -50.71 -2.49 -7.45
N SER A 446 -51.01 -1.62 -8.42
CA SER A 446 -51.09 -2.00 -9.83
C SER A 446 -49.81 -1.60 -10.54
N ILE A 447 -49.25 -2.52 -11.35
CA ILE A 447 -48.05 -2.28 -12.16
C ILE A 447 -48.40 -1.47 -13.40
N PHE A 448 -49.66 -1.45 -13.79
CA PHE A 448 -50.18 -0.85 -15.01
C PHE A 448 -50.86 0.51 -14.80
N ASP A 449 -50.90 1.00 -13.55
CA ASP A 449 -51.45 2.33 -13.28
C ASP A 449 -50.43 3.39 -13.72
N GLU A 450 -50.86 4.31 -14.61
CA GLU A 450 -50.08 5.45 -15.11
C GLU A 450 -49.83 6.52 -14.03
#